data_41da905738d22686de7806febd9d68a1
#
_entry.id   41da905738d22686de7806febd9d68a1
#
_cell.length_a   1.000
_cell.length_b   1.000
_cell.length_c   1.000
_cell.angle_alpha   90.00
_cell.angle_beta   90.00
_cell.angle_gamma   90.00
#
_symmetry.space_group_name_H-M   'P 1'
#
loop_
_entity.id
_entity.type
_entity.pdbx_description
1 polymer ?
#
loop_
_entity_poly.entity_id
_entity_poly.type
_entity_poly.pdbx_seq_one_letter_code
_entity_poly.pdbx_strand_id
1 'polypeptide(L)'
;MKTAILRPVLLLIGLNIIIKPLWIVGIDRQVQLLEGPEVYGRFFALFQLSLIFHVILDAGIQTFLSQQKGKNTALSSDFIYRLGITKIILSFIYFGLSMALAFVLGLLYKLDWMTKLLVIQILHSAILFCRTYFAAELRYSLDRLFSILDKALSLGIMGVALLVIRDINAIDTMLNAQLMGLGISVVLALSFLYTRQRQLDKTSPSKPITYYSLFQHALPFTLMVLFMTLYQRADGVMIAMLHKKASFQNGLYAMSFRLYDALNVVPFLATSLLLPTLAKRGVKSIEGLSISREILRFATTLSAVTFPLIFWAYGDLFSLFYGDQVDVAEEVFEVMMICFMVGAPMAVLGTILTAADKVWTVCLVALSGCILNIVCNALFIPSYGALGASWTTLATALFITLLYLWHLRTMIGQLLSWKISVQYIALGSMCWASFALINQFLPVEFLFKVILYLIITSAIIVSTKWLQISILPTTRN
;
A
#
# COMPACT_ATOMS: atom_id res chain seq x y z
N MET A 1 -15.18 -24.28 -12.93
CA MET A 1 -13.84 -23.98 -12.37
C MET A 1 -13.56 -22.48 -12.20
N LYS A 2 -13.96 -21.59 -13.15
CA LYS A 2 -13.72 -20.13 -13.06
C LYS A 2 -14.44 -19.45 -11.90
N THR A 3 -15.70 -19.79 -11.60
CA THR A 3 -16.50 -19.22 -10.49
C THR A 3 -16.01 -19.65 -9.11
N ALA A 4 -15.43 -20.85 -8.99
CA ALA A 4 -14.89 -21.36 -7.72
C ALA A 4 -13.63 -20.61 -7.25
N ILE A 5 -12.86 -20.01 -8.16
CA ILE A 5 -11.66 -19.21 -7.83
C ILE A 5 -12.03 -17.73 -7.62
N LEU A 6 -13.00 -17.21 -8.38
CA LEU A 6 -13.37 -15.80 -8.36
C LEU A 6 -14.01 -15.36 -7.04
N ARG A 7 -14.96 -16.13 -6.50
CA ARG A 7 -15.60 -15.86 -5.19
C ARG A 7 -14.59 -15.71 -4.05
N PRO A 8 -13.64 -16.67 -3.86
CA PRO A 8 -12.60 -16.52 -2.84
C PRO A 8 -11.73 -15.26 -2.96
N VAL A 9 -11.36 -14.90 -4.19
CA VAL A 9 -10.52 -13.72 -4.44
C VAL A 9 -11.28 -12.42 -4.15
N LEU A 10 -12.53 -12.29 -4.60
CA LEU A 10 -13.36 -11.12 -4.33
C LEU A 10 -13.62 -10.94 -2.82
N LEU A 11 -13.86 -12.02 -2.10
CA LEU A 11 -14.06 -11.97 -0.66
C LEU A 11 -12.78 -11.56 0.09
N LEU A 12 -11.62 -12.03 -0.35
CA LEU A 12 -10.31 -11.63 0.20
C LEU A 12 -10.04 -10.14 -0.04
N ILE A 13 -10.37 -9.63 -1.23
CA ILE A 13 -10.25 -8.21 -1.57
C ILE A 13 -11.20 -7.39 -0.70
N GLY A 14 -12.47 -7.76 -0.62
CA GLY A 14 -13.48 -7.05 0.17
C GLY A 14 -13.10 -6.96 1.65
N LEU A 15 -12.63 -8.06 2.24
CA LEU A 15 -12.17 -8.08 3.62
C LEU A 15 -10.92 -7.21 3.86
N ASN A 16 -9.97 -7.20 2.94
CA ASN A 16 -8.79 -6.31 3.06
C ASN A 16 -9.13 -4.83 2.89
N ILE A 17 -10.13 -4.49 2.04
CA ILE A 17 -10.66 -3.11 1.90
C ILE A 17 -11.26 -2.61 3.21
N ILE A 18 -11.85 -3.48 4.03
CA ILE A 18 -12.46 -3.11 5.31
C ILE A 18 -11.44 -3.12 6.45
N ILE A 19 -10.67 -4.20 6.59
CA ILE A 19 -9.82 -4.42 7.77
C ILE A 19 -8.64 -3.46 7.83
N LYS A 20 -8.00 -3.14 6.69
CA LYS A 20 -6.86 -2.22 6.69
C LYS A 20 -7.24 -0.78 7.07
N PRO A 21 -8.24 -0.15 6.44
CA PRO A 21 -8.71 1.16 6.90
C PRO A 21 -9.24 1.13 8.34
N LEU A 22 -9.93 0.06 8.75
CA LEU A 22 -10.41 -0.08 10.13
C LEU A 22 -9.24 -0.12 11.14
N TRP A 23 -8.12 -0.75 10.81
CA TRP A 23 -6.91 -0.68 11.63
C TRP A 23 -6.37 0.74 11.70
N ILE A 24 -6.24 1.42 10.56
CA ILE A 24 -5.63 2.76 10.50
C ILE A 24 -6.55 3.80 11.19
N VAL A 25 -7.83 3.82 10.83
CA VAL A 25 -8.77 4.83 11.34
C VAL A 25 -9.30 4.48 12.74
N GLY A 26 -9.47 3.20 13.03
CA GLY A 26 -10.02 2.75 14.33
C GLY A 26 -8.96 2.68 15.43
N ILE A 27 -7.82 2.02 15.18
CA ILE A 27 -6.80 1.78 16.22
C ILE A 27 -5.68 2.81 16.15
N ASP A 28 -5.03 2.94 15.00
CA ASP A 28 -3.83 3.76 14.88
C ASP A 28 -4.13 5.25 15.13
N ARG A 29 -5.25 5.75 14.60
CA ARG A 29 -5.76 7.09 14.92
C ARG A 29 -6.02 7.27 16.41
N GLN A 30 -6.63 6.28 17.08
CA GLN A 30 -6.90 6.37 18.51
C GLN A 30 -5.61 6.43 19.33
N VAL A 31 -4.59 5.68 18.92
CA VAL A 31 -3.24 5.74 19.53
C VAL A 31 -2.62 7.13 19.33
N GLN A 32 -2.78 7.75 18.16
CA GLN A 32 -2.32 9.11 17.89
C GLN A 32 -2.96 10.14 18.82
N LEU A 33 -4.27 10.02 19.06
CA LEU A 33 -5.01 10.93 19.94
C LEU A 33 -4.61 10.75 21.42
N LEU A 34 -4.37 9.51 21.85
CA LEU A 34 -3.98 9.22 23.24
C LEU A 34 -2.55 9.65 23.58
N GLU A 35 -1.60 9.41 22.68
CA GLU A 35 -0.17 9.68 22.92
C GLU A 35 0.23 11.10 22.53
N GLY A 36 -0.57 11.76 21.70
CA GLY A 36 -0.29 13.09 21.16
C GLY A 36 0.78 13.10 20.06
N PRO A 37 0.91 14.26 19.36
CA PRO A 37 1.73 14.34 18.16
C PRO A 37 3.24 14.16 18.43
N GLU A 38 3.76 14.58 19.58
CA GLU A 38 5.20 14.45 19.86
C GLU A 38 5.62 12.99 20.07
N VAL A 39 4.89 12.24 20.90
CA VAL A 39 5.23 10.85 21.22
C VAL A 39 4.97 9.97 20.00
N TYR A 40 3.81 10.16 19.34
CA TYR A 40 3.50 9.43 18.13
C TYR A 40 4.46 9.75 16.99
N GLY A 41 4.93 11.00 16.86
CA GLY A 41 5.89 11.40 15.84
C GLY A 41 7.25 10.69 15.97
N ARG A 42 7.72 10.48 17.21
CA ARG A 42 8.91 9.64 17.47
C ARG A 42 8.68 8.19 17.03
N PHE A 43 7.55 7.61 17.40
CA PHE A 43 7.17 6.27 16.96
C PHE A 43 7.09 6.19 15.44
N PHE A 44 6.46 7.16 14.79
CA PHE A 44 6.26 7.16 13.35
C PHE A 44 7.58 7.20 12.55
N ALA A 45 8.60 7.93 13.03
CA ALA A 45 9.93 7.91 12.44
C ALA A 45 10.53 6.50 12.42
N LEU A 46 10.48 5.79 13.56
CA LEU A 46 10.96 4.41 13.66
C LEU A 46 10.14 3.45 12.81
N PHE A 47 8.82 3.64 12.77
CA PHE A 47 7.94 2.85 11.93
C PHE A 47 8.29 3.01 10.45
N GLN A 48 8.45 4.23 9.95
CA GLN A 48 8.84 4.49 8.56
C GLN A 48 10.22 3.89 8.23
N LEU A 49 11.18 4.04 9.14
CA LEU A 49 12.51 3.47 8.97
C LEU A 49 12.47 1.94 8.89
N SER A 50 11.64 1.27 9.71
CA SER A 50 11.48 -0.18 9.67
C SER A 50 10.98 -0.71 8.33
N LEU A 51 10.28 0.13 7.55
CA LEU A 51 9.75 -0.24 6.24
C LEU A 51 10.76 -0.08 5.10
N ILE A 52 11.79 0.76 5.23
CA ILE A 52 12.73 1.08 4.15
C ILE A 52 13.37 -0.20 3.58
N PHE A 53 13.92 -1.04 4.42
CA PHE A 53 14.59 -2.28 4.01
C PHE A 53 13.68 -3.51 3.98
N HIS A 54 12.37 -3.35 4.19
CA HIS A 54 11.42 -4.48 4.21
C HIS A 54 11.49 -5.34 2.92
N VAL A 55 11.82 -4.74 1.79
CA VAL A 55 11.98 -5.47 0.52
C VAL A 55 13.04 -6.57 0.58
N ILE A 56 14.07 -6.42 1.42
CA ILE A 56 15.12 -7.44 1.63
C ILE A 56 14.54 -8.73 2.17
N LEU A 57 13.50 -8.65 3.02
CA LEU A 57 12.84 -9.82 3.59
C LEU A 57 12.18 -10.71 2.53
N ASP A 58 11.87 -10.18 1.36
CA ASP A 58 11.31 -10.98 0.26
C ASP A 58 12.37 -11.35 -0.80
N ALA A 59 13.18 -10.40 -1.23
CA ALA A 59 14.20 -10.55 -2.27
C ALA A 59 13.74 -11.38 -3.49
N GLY A 60 12.46 -11.28 -3.86
CA GLY A 60 11.85 -11.99 -4.99
C GLY A 60 11.42 -13.45 -4.72
N ILE A 61 11.51 -13.93 -3.49
CA ILE A 61 11.14 -15.32 -3.12
C ILE A 61 9.67 -15.62 -3.42
N GLN A 62 8.77 -14.67 -3.12
CA GLN A 62 7.33 -14.85 -3.38
C GLN A 62 7.03 -14.94 -4.88
N THR A 63 7.65 -14.07 -5.68
CA THR A 63 7.50 -14.09 -7.14
C THR A 63 8.01 -15.40 -7.72
N PHE A 64 9.16 -15.87 -7.26
CA PHE A 64 9.75 -17.12 -7.69
C PHE A 64 8.88 -18.33 -7.33
N LEU A 65 8.39 -18.40 -6.09
CA LEU A 65 7.51 -19.47 -5.61
C LEU A 65 6.22 -19.54 -6.45
N SER A 66 5.64 -18.40 -6.76
CA SER A 66 4.45 -18.31 -7.61
C SER A 66 4.71 -18.78 -9.06
N GLN A 67 5.87 -18.46 -9.63
CA GLN A 67 6.25 -18.88 -10.99
C GLN A 67 6.54 -20.37 -11.10
N GLN A 68 7.17 -20.99 -10.11
CA GLN A 68 7.48 -22.42 -10.12
C GLN A 68 6.20 -23.27 -10.19
N LYS A 69 5.16 -22.87 -9.47
CA LYS A 69 3.88 -23.56 -9.55
C LYS A 69 3.18 -23.40 -10.90
N GLY A 70 3.30 -22.22 -11.53
CA GLY A 70 2.78 -21.99 -12.89
C GLY A 70 3.37 -22.95 -13.94
N LYS A 71 4.56 -23.51 -13.67
CA LYS A 71 5.25 -24.49 -14.53
C LYS A 71 4.90 -25.95 -14.18
N ASN A 72 3.87 -26.21 -13.36
CA ASN A 72 3.46 -27.55 -12.87
C ASN A 72 4.58 -28.36 -12.18
N THR A 73 5.60 -27.72 -11.65
CA THR A 73 6.64 -28.36 -10.87
C THR A 73 6.13 -28.63 -9.45
N ALA A 74 6.20 -29.89 -9.00
CA ALA A 74 5.91 -30.24 -7.63
C ALA A 74 6.91 -29.55 -6.70
N LEU A 75 6.39 -28.85 -5.67
CA LEU A 75 7.22 -28.17 -4.66
C LEU A 75 7.73 -29.23 -3.68
N SER A 76 9.00 -29.64 -3.81
CA SER A 76 9.58 -30.64 -2.89
C SER A 76 9.77 -30.05 -1.49
N SER A 77 9.74 -30.91 -0.47
CA SER A 77 9.96 -30.52 0.93
C SER A 77 11.33 -29.87 1.13
N ASP A 78 12.39 -30.40 0.48
CA ASP A 78 13.76 -29.84 0.52
C ASP A 78 13.81 -28.42 -0.05
N PHE A 79 13.09 -28.17 -1.12
CA PHE A 79 13.00 -26.84 -1.73
C PHE A 79 12.41 -25.80 -0.79
N ILE A 80 11.28 -26.10 -0.14
CA ILE A 80 10.62 -25.20 0.81
C ILE A 80 11.50 -24.98 2.04
N TYR A 81 12.19 -26.01 2.52
CA TYR A 81 13.14 -25.90 3.63
C TYR A 81 14.30 -24.93 3.29
N ARG A 82 14.90 -25.05 2.11
CA ARG A 82 15.97 -24.14 1.65
C ARG A 82 15.49 -22.69 1.53
N LEU A 83 14.27 -22.45 1.02
CA LEU A 83 13.69 -21.11 0.99
C LEU A 83 13.45 -20.58 2.40
N GLY A 84 13.03 -21.44 3.35
CA GLY A 84 12.88 -21.08 4.75
C GLY A 84 14.22 -20.61 5.37
N ILE A 85 15.31 -21.33 5.14
CA ILE A 85 16.66 -20.92 5.58
C ILE A 85 17.05 -19.58 4.96
N THR A 86 16.82 -19.41 3.66
CA THR A 86 17.10 -18.13 2.99
C THR A 86 16.34 -16.98 3.63
N LYS A 87 15.07 -17.19 3.98
CA LYS A 87 14.26 -16.20 4.71
C LYS A 87 14.85 -15.84 6.07
N ILE A 88 15.35 -16.80 6.82
CA ILE A 88 16.01 -16.56 8.11
C ILE A 88 17.27 -15.70 7.92
N ILE A 89 18.12 -16.03 6.94
CA ILE A 89 19.33 -15.24 6.61
C ILE A 89 18.96 -13.80 6.23
N LEU A 90 17.97 -13.63 5.34
CA LEU A 90 17.49 -12.31 4.94
C LEU A 90 16.89 -11.51 6.11
N SER A 91 16.28 -12.19 7.09
CA SER A 91 15.76 -11.55 8.30
C SER A 91 16.88 -10.99 9.18
N PHE A 92 18.00 -11.70 9.32
CA PHE A 92 19.19 -11.19 10.04
C PHE A 92 19.83 -10.02 9.30
N ILE A 93 19.95 -10.08 7.98
CA ILE A 93 20.48 -8.98 7.15
C ILE A 93 19.59 -7.74 7.29
N TYR A 94 18.28 -7.91 7.14
CA TYR A 94 17.31 -6.83 7.31
C TYR A 94 17.40 -6.18 8.69
N PHE A 95 17.42 -6.99 9.74
CA PHE A 95 17.50 -6.53 11.13
C PHE A 95 18.79 -5.73 11.36
N GLY A 96 19.94 -6.28 10.95
CA GLY A 96 21.25 -5.64 11.10
C GLY A 96 21.35 -4.31 10.33
N LEU A 97 20.91 -4.29 9.06
CA LEU A 97 20.94 -3.07 8.25
C LEU A 97 20.00 -1.99 8.79
N SER A 98 18.80 -2.37 9.22
CA SER A 98 17.84 -1.41 9.78
C SER A 98 18.32 -0.84 11.11
N MET A 99 18.91 -1.66 11.98
CA MET A 99 19.52 -1.19 13.22
C MET A 99 20.74 -0.30 12.99
N ALA A 100 21.61 -0.69 12.05
CA ALA A 100 22.77 0.12 11.67
C ALA A 100 22.34 1.49 11.13
N LEU A 101 21.31 1.54 10.26
CA LEU A 101 20.79 2.80 9.76
C LEU A 101 20.20 3.64 10.89
N ALA A 102 19.40 3.04 11.78
CA ALA A 102 18.82 3.75 12.94
C ALA A 102 19.92 4.33 13.86
N PHE A 103 21.01 3.60 14.05
CA PHE A 103 22.17 4.06 14.82
C PHE A 103 22.87 5.25 14.13
N VAL A 104 23.19 5.13 12.85
CA VAL A 104 23.86 6.19 12.08
C VAL A 104 23.01 7.47 12.04
N LEU A 105 21.69 7.35 11.96
CA LEU A 105 20.78 8.48 11.92
C LEU A 105 20.43 9.05 13.34
N GLY A 106 20.98 8.47 14.42
CA GLY A 106 20.70 8.92 15.79
C GLY A 106 19.25 8.68 16.25
N LEU A 107 18.53 7.73 15.63
CA LEU A 107 17.13 7.44 15.91
C LEU A 107 16.91 6.33 16.95
N LEU A 108 17.95 5.82 17.63
CA LEU A 108 17.84 4.76 18.63
C LEU A 108 17.39 5.27 20.03
N TYR A 109 16.58 6.30 20.09
CA TYR A 109 16.07 6.85 21.35
C TYR A 109 15.06 5.93 22.08
N LYS A 110 14.48 4.95 21.37
CA LYS A 110 13.57 3.91 21.91
C LYS A 110 13.89 2.56 21.26
N LEU A 111 14.94 1.91 21.75
CA LEU A 111 15.43 0.64 21.22
C LEU A 111 14.35 -0.47 21.25
N ASP A 112 13.52 -0.48 22.30
CA ASP A 112 12.42 -1.45 22.44
C ASP A 112 11.38 -1.29 21.29
N TRP A 113 10.97 -0.08 20.96
CA TRP A 113 10.06 0.15 19.85
C TRP A 113 10.68 -0.26 18.52
N MET A 114 11.94 0.07 18.30
CA MET A 114 12.63 -0.30 17.06
C MET A 114 12.73 -1.81 16.91
N THR A 115 13.13 -2.53 17.97
CA THR A 115 13.20 -4.00 17.94
C THR A 115 11.85 -4.64 17.70
N LYS A 116 10.78 -4.20 18.40
CA LYS A 116 9.41 -4.68 18.17
C LYS A 116 8.96 -4.45 16.73
N LEU A 117 9.20 -3.27 16.17
CA LEU A 117 8.86 -2.94 14.79
C LEU A 117 9.59 -3.86 13.79
N LEU A 118 10.88 -4.09 13.97
CA LEU A 118 11.64 -4.99 13.08
C LEU A 118 11.16 -6.44 13.17
N VAL A 119 10.85 -6.92 14.39
CA VAL A 119 10.28 -8.26 14.57
C VAL A 119 8.89 -8.37 13.93
N ILE A 120 8.05 -7.34 14.04
CA ILE A 120 6.74 -7.27 13.36
C ILE A 120 6.92 -7.42 11.84
N GLN A 121 7.88 -6.73 11.22
CA GLN A 121 8.14 -6.84 9.79
C GLN A 121 8.63 -8.24 9.39
N ILE A 122 9.49 -8.86 10.20
CA ILE A 122 9.96 -10.23 9.99
C ILE A 122 8.79 -11.23 10.06
N LEU A 123 7.95 -11.13 11.09
CA LEU A 123 6.77 -11.99 11.22
C LEU A 123 5.77 -11.77 10.07
N HIS A 124 5.57 -10.52 9.65
CA HIS A 124 4.73 -10.20 8.50
C HIS A 124 5.28 -10.81 7.20
N SER A 125 6.60 -10.78 6.99
CA SER A 125 7.23 -11.46 5.86
C SER A 125 7.10 -12.99 5.94
N ALA A 126 7.16 -13.58 7.14
CA ALA A 126 6.97 -15.01 7.34
C ALA A 126 5.54 -15.47 7.01
N ILE A 127 4.52 -14.70 7.46
CA ILE A 127 3.13 -15.02 7.12
C ILE A 127 2.86 -14.89 5.62
N LEU A 128 3.44 -13.88 4.94
CA LEU A 128 3.34 -13.73 3.49
C LEU A 128 3.97 -14.91 2.74
N PHE A 129 5.09 -15.44 3.22
CA PHE A 129 5.71 -16.65 2.64
C PHE A 129 4.78 -17.86 2.75
N CYS A 130 4.20 -18.13 3.94
CA CYS A 130 3.25 -19.20 4.13
C CYS A 130 2.00 -19.04 3.24
N ARG A 131 1.46 -17.82 3.14
CA ARG A 131 0.32 -17.51 2.29
C ARG A 131 0.63 -17.75 0.81
N THR A 132 1.79 -17.31 0.33
CA THR A 132 2.23 -17.57 -1.06
C THR A 132 2.33 -19.08 -1.34
N TYR A 133 2.83 -19.86 -0.38
CA TYR A 133 2.86 -21.31 -0.49
C TYR A 133 1.44 -21.90 -0.58
N PHE A 134 0.51 -21.49 0.30
CA PHE A 134 -0.88 -21.97 0.26
C PHE A 134 -1.59 -21.58 -1.04
N ALA A 135 -1.38 -20.38 -1.53
CA ALA A 135 -1.92 -19.94 -2.83
C ALA A 135 -1.31 -20.76 -3.99
N ALA A 136 -0.01 -21.05 -3.95
CA ALA A 136 0.66 -21.91 -4.91
C ALA A 136 0.09 -23.34 -4.89
N GLU A 137 -0.27 -23.89 -3.73
CA GLU A 137 -0.94 -25.18 -3.57
C GLU A 137 -2.46 -25.15 -3.88
N LEU A 138 -2.98 -24.02 -4.42
CA LEU A 138 -4.40 -23.79 -4.71
C LEU A 138 -5.32 -23.87 -3.46
N ARG A 139 -4.74 -23.73 -2.26
CA ARG A 139 -5.46 -23.71 -0.98
C ARG A 139 -5.89 -22.29 -0.62
N TYR A 140 -6.69 -21.70 -1.45
CA TYR A 140 -7.13 -20.31 -1.29
C TYR A 140 -7.91 -20.04 0.01
N SER A 141 -8.50 -21.07 0.63
CA SER A 141 -9.16 -20.94 1.94
C SER A 141 -8.16 -20.65 3.06
N LEU A 142 -6.99 -21.30 3.07
CA LEU A 142 -5.93 -21.04 4.04
C LEU A 142 -5.27 -19.66 3.79
N ASP A 143 -4.97 -19.34 2.53
CA ASP A 143 -4.46 -18.00 2.20
C ASP A 143 -5.39 -16.90 2.70
N ARG A 144 -6.72 -17.04 2.50
CA ARG A 144 -7.71 -16.09 3.02
C ARG A 144 -7.71 -16.00 4.54
N LEU A 145 -7.72 -17.13 5.21
CA LEU A 145 -7.70 -17.19 6.68
C LEU A 145 -6.51 -16.42 7.22
N PHE A 146 -5.30 -16.74 6.75
CA PHE A 146 -4.07 -16.10 7.22
C PHE A 146 -3.86 -14.67 6.69
N SER A 147 -4.62 -14.23 5.69
CA SER A 147 -4.64 -12.82 5.26
C SER A 147 -5.34 -11.88 6.24
N ILE A 148 -6.18 -12.44 7.12
CA ILE A 148 -7.06 -11.67 7.99
C ILE A 148 -6.75 -11.94 9.46
N LEU A 149 -6.31 -13.15 9.79
CA LEU A 149 -6.18 -13.64 11.15
C LEU A 149 -5.27 -12.77 12.01
N ASP A 150 -4.11 -12.38 11.48
CA ASP A 150 -3.15 -11.50 12.15
C ASP A 150 -3.77 -10.16 12.55
N LYS A 151 -4.50 -9.55 11.62
CA LYS A 151 -5.15 -8.25 11.82
C LYS A 151 -6.37 -8.35 12.73
N ALA A 152 -7.18 -9.39 12.56
CA ALA A 152 -8.34 -9.63 13.41
C ALA A 152 -7.94 -9.87 14.87
N LEU A 153 -6.89 -10.66 15.10
CA LEU A 153 -6.33 -10.86 16.45
C LEU A 153 -5.77 -9.56 17.03
N SER A 154 -4.97 -8.85 16.25
CA SER A 154 -4.39 -7.57 16.70
C SER A 154 -5.48 -6.52 17.01
N LEU A 155 -6.52 -6.43 16.16
CA LEU A 155 -7.69 -5.57 16.39
C LEU A 155 -8.45 -5.97 17.65
N GLY A 156 -8.67 -7.27 17.86
CA GLY A 156 -9.35 -7.79 19.05
C GLY A 156 -8.58 -7.49 20.32
N ILE A 157 -7.27 -7.78 20.37
CA ILE A 157 -6.41 -7.53 21.52
C ILE A 157 -6.35 -6.04 21.85
N MET A 158 -6.10 -5.20 20.83
CA MET A 158 -6.01 -3.75 21.05
C MET A 158 -7.36 -3.14 21.39
N GLY A 159 -8.46 -3.61 20.76
CA GLY A 159 -9.82 -3.15 21.07
C GLY A 159 -10.21 -3.45 22.51
N VAL A 160 -9.92 -4.64 23.02
CA VAL A 160 -10.13 -5.01 24.42
C VAL A 160 -9.26 -4.13 25.33
N ALA A 161 -7.98 -3.94 25.00
CA ALA A 161 -7.08 -3.11 25.78
C ALA A 161 -7.58 -1.67 25.92
N LEU A 162 -8.03 -1.06 24.83
CA LEU A 162 -8.59 0.30 24.83
C LEU A 162 -9.88 0.44 25.65
N LEU A 163 -10.68 -0.62 25.76
CA LEU A 163 -11.94 -0.61 26.52
C LEU A 163 -11.73 -0.87 28.03
N VAL A 164 -10.71 -1.67 28.39
CA VAL A 164 -10.55 -2.18 29.76
C VAL A 164 -9.49 -1.40 30.55
N ILE A 165 -8.42 -0.96 29.89
CA ILE A 165 -7.27 -0.35 30.56
C ILE A 165 -7.39 1.18 30.48
N ARG A 166 -7.49 1.87 31.64
CA ARG A 166 -7.66 3.33 31.71
C ARG A 166 -6.36 4.10 31.47
N ASP A 167 -5.23 3.63 32.02
CA ASP A 167 -3.90 4.23 31.86
C ASP A 167 -3.05 3.34 30.94
N ILE A 168 -3.25 3.47 29.63
CA ILE A 168 -2.61 2.64 28.63
C ILE A 168 -1.41 3.39 28.01
N ASN A 169 -0.24 2.76 27.98
CA ASN A 169 0.82 3.13 27.06
C ASN A 169 0.40 2.61 25.67
N ALA A 170 -0.28 3.46 24.91
CA ALA A 170 -1.04 3.03 23.74
C ALA A 170 -0.13 2.49 22.62
N ILE A 171 1.06 3.08 22.41
CA ILE A 171 2.03 2.61 21.42
C ILE A 171 2.57 1.23 21.80
N ASP A 172 3.02 1.04 23.03
CA ASP A 172 3.56 -0.26 23.49
C ASP A 172 2.51 -1.35 23.43
N THR A 173 1.27 -1.04 23.81
CA THR A 173 0.15 -1.98 23.74
C THR A 173 -0.19 -2.33 22.28
N MET A 174 -0.18 -1.36 21.39
CA MET A 174 -0.39 -1.58 19.96
C MET A 174 0.69 -2.47 19.35
N LEU A 175 1.96 -2.23 19.69
CA LEU A 175 3.08 -3.05 19.23
C LEU A 175 2.99 -4.49 19.76
N ASN A 176 2.67 -4.65 21.06
CA ASN A 176 2.50 -5.96 21.67
C ASN A 176 1.29 -6.71 21.09
N ALA A 177 0.17 -6.03 20.83
CA ALA A 177 -0.99 -6.61 20.17
C ALA A 177 -0.66 -7.11 18.76
N GLN A 178 0.14 -6.34 17.99
CA GLN A 178 0.61 -6.77 16.66
C GLN A 178 1.57 -7.96 16.76
N LEU A 179 2.51 -7.95 17.69
CA LEU A 179 3.43 -9.08 17.92
C LEU A 179 2.69 -10.36 18.27
N MET A 180 1.72 -10.27 19.17
CA MET A 180 0.89 -11.42 19.57
C MET A 180 0.04 -11.92 18.40
N GLY A 181 -0.69 -11.04 17.71
CA GLY A 181 -1.55 -11.40 16.58
C GLY A 181 -0.78 -12.04 15.43
N LEU A 182 0.36 -11.44 15.04
CA LEU A 182 1.25 -12.00 14.01
C LEU A 182 1.94 -13.27 14.49
N GLY A 183 2.44 -13.31 15.72
CA GLY A 183 3.12 -14.48 16.28
C GLY A 183 2.22 -15.70 16.29
N ILE A 184 1.00 -15.58 16.81
CA ILE A 184 -0.01 -16.67 16.78
C ILE A 184 -0.29 -17.09 15.34
N SER A 185 -0.49 -16.13 14.44
CA SER A 185 -0.80 -16.42 13.02
C SER A 185 0.35 -17.14 12.33
N VAL A 186 1.61 -16.74 12.58
CA VAL A 186 2.81 -17.39 12.01
C VAL A 186 2.97 -18.81 12.55
N VAL A 187 2.83 -19.02 13.87
CA VAL A 187 2.91 -20.36 14.46
C VAL A 187 1.87 -21.30 13.87
N LEU A 188 0.63 -20.85 13.74
CA LEU A 188 -0.42 -21.64 13.13
C LEU A 188 -0.13 -21.92 11.64
N ALA A 189 0.29 -20.90 10.87
CA ALA A 189 0.60 -21.08 9.45
C ALA A 189 1.77 -22.06 9.22
N LEU A 190 2.83 -21.96 10.03
CA LEU A 190 3.96 -22.89 9.97
C LEU A 190 3.56 -24.30 10.38
N SER A 191 2.68 -24.49 11.36
CA SER A 191 2.14 -25.81 11.74
C SER A 191 1.39 -26.47 10.59
N PHE A 192 0.52 -25.70 9.88
CA PHE A 192 -0.16 -26.19 8.69
C PHE A 192 0.82 -26.51 7.54
N LEU A 193 1.85 -25.70 7.35
CA LEU A 193 2.87 -25.93 6.34
C LEU A 193 3.67 -27.20 6.66
N TYR A 194 4.10 -27.38 7.91
CA TYR A 194 4.86 -28.55 8.37
C TYR A 194 4.06 -29.85 8.23
N THR A 195 2.81 -29.90 8.70
CA THR A 195 1.96 -31.09 8.57
C THR A 195 1.75 -31.46 7.12
N ARG A 196 1.68 -30.50 6.22
CA ARG A 196 1.54 -30.75 4.79
C ARG A 196 2.80 -31.27 4.15
N GLN A 197 3.97 -30.73 4.51
CA GLN A 197 5.25 -31.22 3.96
C GLN A 197 5.54 -32.67 4.33
N ARG A 198 5.10 -33.12 5.51
CA ARG A 198 5.20 -34.51 5.89
C ARG A 198 4.38 -35.48 5.00
N GLN A 199 3.31 -34.98 4.38
CA GLN A 199 2.44 -35.75 3.49
C GLN A 199 2.93 -35.77 2.02
N LEU A 200 3.89 -34.91 1.66
CA LEU A 200 4.47 -34.91 0.32
C LEU A 200 5.56 -35.96 0.24
N ASP A 201 5.48 -36.79 -0.79
CA ASP A 201 6.50 -37.84 -1.05
C ASP A 201 7.89 -37.20 -1.21
N LYS A 202 8.86 -37.76 -0.47
CA LYS A 202 10.28 -37.33 -0.52
C LYS A 202 10.97 -37.69 -1.84
N THR A 203 10.27 -38.35 -2.75
CA THR A 203 10.84 -38.99 -3.95
C THR A 203 10.89 -38.12 -5.20
N SER A 204 10.32 -36.92 -5.20
CA SER A 204 10.40 -36.06 -6.37
C SER A 204 11.77 -35.39 -6.46
N PRO A 205 12.62 -35.68 -7.47
CA PRO A 205 13.90 -35.01 -7.62
C PRO A 205 13.70 -33.55 -7.92
N SER A 206 14.03 -32.67 -6.95
CA SER A 206 14.03 -31.24 -7.15
C SER A 206 15.21 -30.86 -8.04
N LYS A 207 14.98 -30.18 -9.15
CA LYS A 207 16.06 -29.55 -9.90
C LYS A 207 16.80 -28.59 -8.98
N PRO A 208 18.14 -28.61 -8.96
CA PRO A 208 18.91 -27.70 -8.11
C PRO A 208 18.58 -26.25 -8.49
N ILE A 209 18.19 -25.48 -7.48
CA ILE A 209 17.93 -24.04 -7.67
C ILE A 209 19.29 -23.36 -7.74
N THR A 210 19.55 -22.71 -8.83
CA THR A 210 20.68 -21.79 -8.92
C THR A 210 20.24 -20.46 -8.30
N TYR A 211 20.62 -20.21 -7.05
CA TYR A 211 20.34 -18.95 -6.34
C TYR A 211 20.73 -17.72 -7.16
N TYR A 212 21.81 -17.82 -7.92
CA TYR A 212 22.29 -16.78 -8.82
C TYR A 212 21.23 -16.36 -9.84
N SER A 213 20.59 -17.32 -10.51
CA SER A 213 19.53 -17.02 -11.49
C SER A 213 18.28 -16.43 -10.82
N LEU A 214 17.96 -16.86 -9.59
CA LEU A 214 16.88 -16.29 -8.81
C LEU A 214 17.11 -14.80 -8.55
N PHE A 215 18.29 -14.46 -8.00
CA PHE A 215 18.63 -13.07 -7.68
C PHE A 215 18.78 -12.18 -8.91
N GLN A 216 19.35 -12.67 -10.00
CA GLN A 216 19.46 -11.89 -11.24
C GLN A 216 18.08 -11.47 -11.80
N HIS A 217 17.11 -12.37 -11.81
CA HIS A 217 15.75 -12.05 -12.31
C HIS A 217 14.95 -11.21 -11.32
N ALA A 218 15.19 -11.36 -10.02
CA ALA A 218 14.49 -10.59 -8.99
C ALA A 218 15.09 -9.19 -8.79
N LEU A 219 16.36 -8.96 -9.10
CA LEU A 219 17.08 -7.72 -8.82
C LEU A 219 16.38 -6.45 -9.32
N PRO A 220 15.93 -6.34 -10.59
CA PRO A 220 15.28 -5.13 -11.07
C PRO A 220 13.96 -4.85 -10.34
N PHE A 221 13.19 -5.89 -9.99
CA PHE A 221 11.96 -5.75 -9.19
C PHE A 221 12.28 -5.33 -7.75
N THR A 222 13.31 -5.92 -7.16
CA THR A 222 13.75 -5.60 -5.79
C THR A 222 14.22 -4.16 -5.69
N LEU A 223 15.03 -3.69 -6.64
CA LEU A 223 15.50 -2.31 -6.69
C LEU A 223 14.34 -1.33 -6.96
N MET A 224 13.45 -1.67 -7.87
CA MET A 224 12.24 -0.88 -8.13
C MET A 224 11.43 -0.67 -6.85
N VAL A 225 11.13 -1.75 -6.13
CA VAL A 225 10.37 -1.68 -4.86
C VAL A 225 11.16 -0.92 -3.79
N LEU A 226 12.48 -1.11 -3.71
CA LEU A 226 13.33 -0.37 -2.77
C LEU A 226 13.25 1.15 -3.00
N PHE A 227 13.43 1.62 -4.23
CA PHE A 227 13.38 3.05 -4.53
C PHE A 227 11.97 3.62 -4.35
N MET A 228 10.93 2.86 -4.71
CA MET A 228 9.54 3.23 -4.42
C MET A 228 9.31 3.36 -2.91
N THR A 229 9.78 2.41 -2.12
CA THR A 229 9.64 2.47 -0.66
C THR A 229 10.43 3.64 -0.08
N LEU A 230 11.64 3.90 -0.57
CA LEU A 230 12.46 5.02 -0.12
C LEU A 230 11.74 6.35 -0.30
N TYR A 231 11.29 6.71 -1.50
CA TYR A 231 10.61 8.00 -1.68
C TYR A 231 9.26 8.10 -0.98
N GLN A 232 8.62 6.97 -0.65
CA GLN A 232 7.36 6.99 0.10
C GLN A 232 7.55 7.03 1.62
N ARG A 233 8.69 6.57 2.14
CA ARG A 233 8.93 6.39 3.58
C ARG A 233 10.04 7.29 4.13
N ALA A 234 10.85 7.90 3.28
CA ALA A 234 11.93 8.78 3.72
C ALA A 234 11.44 10.04 4.43
N ASP A 235 10.27 10.56 4.07
CA ASP A 235 9.73 11.81 4.61
C ASP A 235 9.69 11.81 6.14
N GLY A 236 9.08 10.80 6.77
CA GLY A 236 8.99 10.71 8.22
C GLY A 236 10.36 10.56 8.91
N VAL A 237 11.30 9.87 8.26
CA VAL A 237 12.68 9.75 8.75
C VAL A 237 13.42 11.10 8.63
N MET A 238 13.26 11.77 7.49
CA MET A 238 13.92 13.06 7.23
C MET A 238 13.35 14.20 8.08
N ILE A 239 12.04 14.23 8.35
CA ILE A 239 11.45 15.18 9.31
C ILE A 239 12.08 15.00 10.70
N ALA A 240 12.24 13.73 11.14
CA ALA A 240 12.82 13.42 12.44
C ALA A 240 14.29 13.85 12.56
N MET A 241 15.01 13.97 11.45
CA MET A 241 16.43 14.34 11.41
C MET A 241 16.67 15.84 11.17
N LEU A 242 15.85 16.48 10.36
CA LEU A 242 16.17 17.77 9.76
C LEU A 242 15.44 18.95 10.42
N HIS A 243 14.28 18.72 11.06
CA HIS A 243 13.50 19.81 11.63
C HIS A 243 13.77 20.03 13.13
N LYS A 244 13.81 21.31 13.57
CA LYS A 244 14.07 21.68 14.99
C LYS A 244 13.03 21.10 15.95
N LYS A 245 11.74 21.07 15.55
CA LYS A 245 10.64 20.45 16.31
C LYS A 245 10.29 19.10 15.70
N ALA A 246 11.29 18.26 15.46
CA ALA A 246 11.20 17.02 14.70
C ALA A 246 10.02 16.11 15.09
N SER A 247 9.90 15.80 16.37
CA SER A 247 8.89 14.87 16.89
C SER A 247 7.48 15.39 16.66
N PHE A 248 7.22 16.67 16.98
CA PHE A 248 5.92 17.30 16.80
C PHE A 248 5.53 17.37 15.32
N GLN A 249 6.41 17.87 14.46
CA GLN A 249 6.16 17.96 13.03
C GLN A 249 5.93 16.58 12.38
N ASN A 250 6.65 15.58 12.82
CA ASN A 250 6.47 14.21 12.33
C ASN A 250 5.13 13.61 12.78
N GLY A 251 4.63 14.00 13.96
CA GLY A 251 3.29 13.64 14.43
C GLY A 251 2.19 14.25 13.56
N LEU A 252 2.31 15.54 13.22
CA LEU A 252 1.38 16.22 12.31
C LEU A 252 1.38 15.58 10.92
N TYR A 253 2.56 15.30 10.39
CA TYR A 253 2.70 14.57 9.12
C TYR A 253 2.04 13.20 9.19
N ALA A 254 2.25 12.47 10.28
CA ALA A 254 1.71 11.13 10.47
C ALA A 254 0.17 11.09 10.46
N MET A 255 -0.50 12.07 11.10
CA MET A 255 -1.96 12.16 11.11
C MET A 255 -2.52 12.16 9.67
N SER A 256 -2.01 13.03 8.84
CA SER A 256 -2.44 13.16 7.44
C SER A 256 -1.99 11.99 6.57
N PHE A 257 -0.74 11.54 6.75
CA PHE A 257 -0.17 10.44 5.98
C PHE A 257 -0.90 9.11 6.23
N ARG A 258 -1.38 8.85 7.44
CA ARG A 258 -2.12 7.63 7.77
C ARG A 258 -3.48 7.58 7.07
N LEU A 259 -4.18 8.70 6.98
CA LEU A 259 -5.42 8.78 6.20
C LEU A 259 -5.14 8.57 4.70
N TYR A 260 -4.08 9.19 4.18
CA TYR A 260 -3.61 8.96 2.81
C TYR A 260 -3.27 7.48 2.55
N ASP A 261 -2.54 6.82 3.47
CA ASP A 261 -2.21 5.37 3.38
C ASP A 261 -3.49 4.50 3.34
N ALA A 262 -4.52 4.86 4.13
CA ALA A 262 -5.79 4.15 4.13
C ALA A 262 -6.51 4.22 2.78
N LEU A 263 -6.52 5.39 2.15
CA LEU A 263 -7.12 5.59 0.83
C LEU A 263 -6.36 4.86 -0.27
N ASN A 264 -5.04 4.81 -0.21
CA ASN A 264 -4.18 4.13 -1.20
C ASN A 264 -4.37 2.60 -1.26
N VAL A 265 -5.05 2.00 -0.29
CA VAL A 265 -5.42 0.57 -0.33
C VAL A 265 -6.23 0.25 -1.59
N VAL A 266 -7.12 1.16 -2.01
CA VAL A 266 -8.03 0.93 -3.15
C VAL A 266 -7.27 0.86 -4.50
N PRO A 267 -6.48 1.86 -4.92
CA PRO A 267 -5.70 1.78 -6.15
C PRO A 267 -4.64 0.66 -6.11
N PHE A 268 -4.05 0.37 -4.94
CA PHE A 268 -3.12 -0.73 -4.79
C PHE A 268 -3.76 -2.09 -5.11
N LEU A 269 -4.98 -2.34 -4.62
CA LEU A 269 -5.70 -3.58 -4.92
C LEU A 269 -6.07 -3.67 -6.41
N ALA A 270 -6.48 -2.56 -7.02
CA ALA A 270 -6.76 -2.53 -8.46
C ALA A 270 -5.52 -2.88 -9.30
N THR A 271 -4.37 -2.30 -8.98
CA THR A 271 -3.11 -2.56 -9.69
C THR A 271 -2.57 -3.98 -9.44
N SER A 272 -2.79 -4.55 -8.27
CA SER A 272 -2.39 -5.94 -7.95
C SER A 272 -3.12 -6.98 -8.82
N LEU A 273 -4.34 -6.69 -9.27
CA LEU A 273 -5.10 -7.51 -10.22
C LEU A 273 -4.72 -7.21 -11.67
N LEU A 274 -4.33 -5.99 -11.96
CA LEU A 274 -3.98 -5.54 -13.31
C LEU A 274 -2.72 -6.24 -13.83
N LEU A 275 -1.66 -6.29 -13.02
CA LEU A 275 -0.36 -6.81 -13.43
C LEU A 275 -0.42 -8.25 -13.98
N PRO A 276 -0.96 -9.27 -13.26
CA PRO A 276 -1.01 -10.62 -13.77
C PRO A 276 -1.97 -10.77 -14.96
N THR A 277 -3.01 -9.93 -15.03
CA THR A 277 -3.96 -9.94 -16.14
C THR A 277 -3.31 -9.45 -17.42
N LEU A 278 -2.56 -8.36 -17.36
CA LEU A 278 -1.83 -7.81 -18.52
C LEU A 278 -0.66 -8.71 -18.93
N ALA A 279 0.05 -9.31 -17.98
CA ALA A 279 1.13 -10.25 -18.27
C ALA A 279 0.63 -11.46 -19.08
N LYS A 280 -0.60 -11.94 -18.76
CA LYS A 280 -1.21 -13.08 -19.48
C LYS A 280 -1.77 -12.72 -20.85
N ARG A 281 -2.37 -11.52 -21.02
CA ARG A 281 -3.09 -11.12 -22.25
C ARG A 281 -2.24 -10.32 -23.23
N GLY A 282 -1.11 -9.79 -22.74
CA GLY A 282 -0.25 -8.87 -23.48
C GLY A 282 -0.77 -7.44 -23.46
N VAL A 283 0.06 -6.50 -23.05
CA VAL A 283 -0.30 -5.08 -22.89
C VAL A 283 -0.77 -4.43 -24.19
N LYS A 284 -0.17 -4.80 -25.33
CA LYS A 284 -0.48 -4.23 -26.64
C LYS A 284 -1.65 -4.92 -27.34
N SER A 285 -2.20 -5.99 -26.79
CA SER A 285 -3.38 -6.65 -27.35
C SER A 285 -4.62 -5.77 -27.20
N ILE A 286 -5.63 -5.98 -28.03
CA ILE A 286 -6.92 -5.27 -27.94
C ILE A 286 -7.53 -5.42 -26.55
N GLU A 287 -7.48 -6.63 -25.98
CA GLU A 287 -7.96 -6.92 -24.64
C GLU A 287 -7.11 -6.23 -23.57
N GLY A 288 -5.78 -6.28 -23.67
CA GLY A 288 -4.87 -5.63 -22.73
C GLY A 288 -5.04 -4.11 -22.71
N LEU A 289 -5.19 -3.48 -23.87
CA LEU A 289 -5.48 -2.04 -23.97
C LEU A 289 -6.84 -1.69 -23.38
N SER A 290 -7.88 -2.52 -23.61
CA SER A 290 -9.20 -2.31 -23.02
C SER A 290 -9.13 -2.35 -21.49
N ILE A 291 -8.51 -3.38 -20.92
CA ILE A 291 -8.36 -3.53 -19.47
C ILE A 291 -7.54 -2.38 -18.88
N SER A 292 -6.42 -2.02 -19.51
CA SER A 292 -5.59 -0.88 -19.07
C SER A 292 -6.40 0.41 -19.02
N ARG A 293 -7.23 0.65 -20.03
CA ARG A 293 -8.13 1.81 -20.11
C ARG A 293 -9.18 1.80 -19.00
N GLU A 294 -9.82 0.66 -18.74
CA GLU A 294 -10.84 0.53 -17.70
C GLU A 294 -10.27 0.79 -16.30
N ILE A 295 -9.08 0.25 -15.99
CA ILE A 295 -8.46 0.47 -14.69
C ILE A 295 -7.93 1.90 -14.56
N LEU A 296 -7.42 2.50 -15.64
CA LEU A 296 -7.07 3.91 -15.63
C LEU A 296 -8.30 4.81 -15.44
N ARG A 297 -9.44 4.47 -16.06
CA ARG A 297 -10.72 5.14 -15.80
C ARG A 297 -11.14 5.03 -14.34
N PHE A 298 -11.03 3.86 -13.76
CA PHE A 298 -11.32 3.66 -12.34
C PHE A 298 -10.46 4.55 -11.45
N ALA A 299 -9.14 4.58 -11.66
CA ALA A 299 -8.20 5.41 -10.90
C ALA A 299 -8.48 6.91 -11.05
N THR A 300 -8.74 7.38 -12.28
CA THR A 300 -9.09 8.79 -12.53
C THR A 300 -10.47 9.16 -11.99
N THR A 301 -11.41 8.20 -11.93
CA THR A 301 -12.71 8.41 -11.26
C THR A 301 -12.53 8.62 -9.76
N LEU A 302 -11.67 7.85 -9.09
CA LEU A 302 -11.33 8.10 -7.69
C LEU A 302 -10.81 9.51 -7.49
N SER A 303 -9.89 9.98 -8.35
CA SER A 303 -9.37 11.34 -8.31
C SER A 303 -10.48 12.39 -8.53
N ALA A 304 -11.38 12.18 -9.47
CA ALA A 304 -12.47 13.11 -9.77
C ALA A 304 -13.50 13.20 -8.63
N VAL A 305 -13.77 12.09 -7.95
CA VAL A 305 -14.69 12.06 -6.79
C VAL A 305 -14.05 12.71 -5.56
N THR A 306 -12.76 12.54 -5.33
CA THR A 306 -12.08 13.14 -4.18
C THR A 306 -11.81 14.63 -4.36
N PHE A 307 -11.70 15.12 -5.58
CA PHE A 307 -11.35 16.52 -5.88
C PHE A 307 -12.27 17.58 -5.21
N PRO A 308 -13.61 17.52 -5.30
CA PRO A 308 -14.46 18.50 -4.62
C PRO A 308 -14.39 18.42 -3.10
N LEU A 309 -14.18 17.23 -2.53
CA LEU A 309 -14.03 17.04 -1.09
C LEU A 309 -12.76 17.74 -0.59
N ILE A 310 -11.68 17.68 -1.36
CA ILE A 310 -10.43 18.38 -1.03
C ILE A 310 -10.63 19.89 -1.11
N PHE A 311 -11.21 20.37 -2.19
CA PHE A 311 -11.31 21.80 -2.43
C PHE A 311 -12.27 22.53 -1.47
N TRP A 312 -13.41 21.89 -1.12
CA TRP A 312 -14.46 22.54 -0.36
C TRP A 312 -14.51 22.12 1.13
N ALA A 313 -13.90 21.03 1.48
CA ALA A 313 -14.19 20.38 2.75
C ALA A 313 -13.01 19.58 3.35
N TYR A 314 -11.77 19.90 2.98
CA TYR A 314 -10.62 19.18 3.53
C TYR A 314 -10.52 19.33 5.05
N GLY A 315 -10.78 20.53 5.58
CA GLY A 315 -10.78 20.84 6.99
C GLY A 315 -11.87 20.08 7.74
N ASP A 316 -13.12 20.20 7.28
CA ASP A 316 -14.23 19.44 7.87
C ASP A 316 -14.01 17.94 7.81
N LEU A 317 -13.39 17.44 6.73
CA LEU A 317 -13.06 16.03 6.58
C LEU A 317 -11.95 15.62 7.55
N PHE A 318 -10.95 16.46 7.75
CA PHE A 318 -9.87 16.20 8.70
C PHE A 318 -10.37 16.28 10.15
N SER A 319 -11.16 17.30 10.49
CA SER A 319 -11.73 17.50 11.82
C SER A 319 -12.67 16.36 12.26
N LEU A 320 -13.33 15.69 11.29
CA LEU A 320 -14.11 14.47 11.56
C LEU A 320 -13.26 13.37 12.22
N PHE A 321 -11.97 13.31 11.88
CA PHE A 321 -11.06 12.31 12.43
C PHE A 321 -10.28 12.81 13.65
N TYR A 322 -9.81 14.06 13.65
CA TYR A 322 -8.87 14.56 14.64
C TYR A 322 -9.37 15.73 15.48
N GLY A 323 -10.58 16.23 15.20
CA GLY A 323 -11.12 17.45 15.85
C GLY A 323 -10.45 18.71 15.34
N ASP A 324 -10.83 19.88 15.92
CA ASP A 324 -10.49 21.21 15.38
C ASP A 324 -9.13 21.74 15.90
N GLN A 325 -8.21 20.89 16.30
CA GLN A 325 -7.07 21.31 17.11
C GLN A 325 -5.74 21.52 16.37
N VAL A 326 -5.63 21.25 15.05
CA VAL A 326 -4.29 21.20 14.44
C VAL A 326 -4.26 21.72 12.98
N ASP A 327 -4.29 23.04 12.81
CA ASP A 327 -4.30 23.73 11.50
C ASP A 327 -3.21 23.24 10.53
N VAL A 328 -1.97 23.04 11.02
CA VAL A 328 -0.85 22.59 10.17
C VAL A 328 -1.06 21.15 9.66
N ALA A 329 -1.65 20.25 10.46
CA ALA A 329 -1.93 18.89 10.01
C ALA A 329 -3.04 18.85 8.95
N GLU A 330 -3.98 19.77 9.04
CA GLU A 330 -5.04 19.99 8.07
C GLU A 330 -4.48 20.43 6.70
N GLU A 331 -3.55 21.39 6.67
CA GLU A 331 -2.87 21.80 5.43
C GLU A 331 -2.04 20.65 4.84
N VAL A 332 -1.36 19.86 5.68
CA VAL A 332 -0.64 18.66 5.24
C VAL A 332 -1.62 17.63 4.66
N PHE A 333 -2.80 17.48 5.25
CA PHE A 333 -3.84 16.59 4.75
C PHE A 333 -4.35 17.01 3.38
N GLU A 334 -4.58 18.30 3.16
CA GLU A 334 -4.96 18.84 1.84
C GLU A 334 -3.96 18.41 0.77
N VAL A 335 -2.66 18.66 1.00
CA VAL A 335 -1.61 18.29 0.04
C VAL A 335 -1.54 16.79 -0.15
N MET A 336 -1.70 15.98 0.90
CA MET A 336 -1.72 14.51 0.80
C MET A 336 -2.92 14.00 -0.01
N MET A 337 -4.06 14.68 0.04
CA MET A 337 -5.22 14.33 -0.79
C MET A 337 -4.96 14.66 -2.27
N ILE A 338 -4.26 15.75 -2.57
CA ILE A 338 -3.79 16.04 -3.93
C ILE A 338 -2.78 14.97 -4.39
N CYS A 339 -1.87 14.53 -3.50
CA CYS A 339 -0.98 13.40 -3.77
C CYS A 339 -1.76 12.12 -4.13
N PHE A 340 -2.87 11.83 -3.44
CA PHE A 340 -3.72 10.69 -3.77
C PHE A 340 -4.32 10.78 -5.16
N MET A 341 -4.78 11.98 -5.56
CA MET A 341 -5.35 12.20 -6.90
C MET A 341 -4.33 11.93 -8.02
N VAL A 342 -3.08 12.29 -7.81
CA VAL A 342 -1.98 12.03 -8.76
C VAL A 342 -1.50 10.57 -8.64
N GLY A 343 -1.41 10.06 -7.43
CA GLY A 343 -0.86 8.75 -7.10
C GLY A 343 -1.68 7.57 -7.62
N ALA A 344 -3.01 7.68 -7.60
CA ALA A 344 -3.89 6.60 -8.07
C ALA A 344 -3.71 6.32 -9.58
N PRO A 345 -3.75 7.29 -10.51
CA PRO A 345 -3.40 7.07 -11.91
C PRO A 345 -1.93 6.68 -12.12
N MET A 346 -1.00 7.28 -11.37
CA MET A 346 0.43 6.98 -11.43
C MET A 346 0.70 5.48 -11.21
N ALA A 347 0.06 4.89 -10.20
CA ALA A 347 0.19 3.46 -9.90
C ALA A 347 -0.24 2.57 -11.06
N VAL A 348 -1.31 2.93 -11.77
CA VAL A 348 -1.79 2.22 -12.97
C VAL A 348 -0.78 2.34 -14.12
N LEU A 349 -0.26 3.54 -14.38
CA LEU A 349 0.73 3.76 -15.44
C LEU A 349 2.02 2.96 -15.19
N GLY A 350 2.52 2.96 -13.96
CA GLY A 350 3.67 2.15 -13.55
C GLY A 350 3.43 0.65 -13.73
N THR A 351 2.23 0.18 -13.41
CA THR A 351 1.84 -1.23 -13.60
C THR A 351 1.77 -1.62 -15.08
N ILE A 352 1.26 -0.74 -15.96
CA ILE A 352 1.26 -0.96 -17.42
C ILE A 352 2.68 -1.08 -17.96
N LEU A 353 3.61 -0.20 -17.53
CA LEU A 353 5.01 -0.27 -17.92
C LEU A 353 5.68 -1.56 -17.43
N THR A 354 5.42 -1.97 -16.19
CA THR A 354 5.93 -3.22 -15.62
C THR A 354 5.44 -4.43 -16.41
N ALA A 355 4.14 -4.46 -16.74
CA ALA A 355 3.54 -5.52 -17.55
C ALA A 355 4.04 -5.54 -19.02
N ALA A 356 4.55 -4.42 -19.52
CA ALA A 356 5.18 -4.29 -20.84
C ALA A 356 6.67 -4.69 -20.85
N ASP A 357 7.14 -5.41 -19.82
CA ASP A 357 8.54 -5.84 -19.61
C ASP A 357 9.55 -4.67 -19.49
N LYS A 358 9.05 -3.46 -19.19
CA LYS A 358 9.89 -2.27 -18.98
C LYS A 358 10.28 -2.06 -17.51
N VAL A 359 10.58 -3.14 -16.78
CA VAL A 359 10.86 -3.09 -15.33
C VAL A 359 12.05 -2.19 -15.02
N TRP A 360 13.13 -2.26 -15.80
CA TRP A 360 14.28 -1.36 -15.65
C TRP A 360 13.93 0.12 -15.84
N THR A 361 13.04 0.43 -16.79
CA THR A 361 12.54 1.80 -16.96
C THR A 361 11.82 2.28 -15.71
N VAL A 362 10.93 1.45 -15.13
CA VAL A 362 10.21 1.78 -13.89
C VAL A 362 11.18 1.92 -12.72
N CYS A 363 12.20 1.06 -12.65
CA CYS A 363 13.27 1.14 -11.64
C CYS A 363 14.04 2.46 -11.72
N LEU A 364 14.45 2.89 -12.92
CA LEU A 364 15.18 4.15 -13.14
C LEU A 364 14.31 5.37 -12.85
N VAL A 365 13.04 5.34 -13.21
CA VAL A 365 12.08 6.39 -12.85
C VAL A 365 11.88 6.45 -11.32
N ALA A 366 11.77 5.31 -10.65
CA ALA A 366 11.67 5.27 -9.19
C ALA A 366 12.95 5.80 -8.52
N LEU A 367 14.14 5.47 -9.04
CA LEU A 367 15.41 6.01 -8.57
C LEU A 367 15.47 7.54 -8.74
N SER A 368 15.09 8.05 -9.92
CA SER A 368 15.10 9.50 -10.16
C SER A 368 14.09 10.24 -9.27
N GLY A 369 12.91 9.65 -9.04
CA GLY A 369 11.94 10.16 -8.08
C GLY A 369 12.46 10.13 -6.64
N CYS A 370 13.17 9.08 -6.24
CA CYS A 370 13.81 8.96 -4.93
C CYS A 370 14.88 10.06 -4.72
N ILE A 371 15.72 10.29 -5.71
CA ILE A 371 16.74 11.36 -5.66
C ILE A 371 16.07 12.72 -5.54
N LEU A 372 15.07 13.00 -6.36
CA LEU A 372 14.31 14.25 -6.31
C LEU A 372 13.67 14.45 -4.92
N ASN A 373 13.00 13.43 -4.39
CA ASN A 373 12.35 13.46 -3.08
C ASN A 373 13.37 13.78 -1.97
N ILE A 374 14.50 13.07 -1.91
CA ILE A 374 15.53 13.28 -0.88
C ILE A 374 16.10 14.69 -0.97
N VAL A 375 16.43 15.17 -2.18
CA VAL A 375 17.00 16.52 -2.38
C VAL A 375 16.00 17.60 -1.98
N CYS A 376 14.76 17.50 -2.45
CA CYS A 376 13.73 18.48 -2.10
C CYS A 376 13.40 18.43 -0.60
N ASN A 377 13.32 17.28 0.01
CA ASN A 377 13.13 17.13 1.46
C ASN A 377 14.27 17.80 2.25
N ALA A 378 15.51 17.62 1.82
CA ALA A 378 16.67 18.26 2.47
C ALA A 378 16.60 19.80 2.40
N LEU A 379 16.00 20.35 1.35
CA LEU A 379 15.84 21.79 1.15
C LEU A 379 14.61 22.35 1.89
N PHE A 380 13.47 21.66 1.86
CA PHE A 380 12.21 22.23 2.33
C PHE A 380 11.84 21.82 3.76
N ILE A 381 12.19 20.63 4.23
CA ILE A 381 11.86 20.18 5.60
C ILE A 381 12.45 21.11 6.69
N PRO A 382 13.71 21.60 6.61
CA PRO A 382 14.26 22.46 7.66
C PRO A 382 13.43 23.71 7.95
N SER A 383 12.79 24.29 6.91
CA SER A 383 12.01 25.52 7.02
C SER A 383 10.51 25.27 7.19
N TYR A 384 9.95 24.24 6.54
CA TYR A 384 8.51 24.01 6.44
C TYR A 384 8.02 22.73 7.13
N GLY A 385 8.93 21.92 7.70
CA GLY A 385 8.56 20.71 8.46
C GLY A 385 7.68 19.73 7.68
N ALA A 386 6.56 19.33 8.29
CA ALA A 386 5.59 18.42 7.73
C ALA A 386 5.01 18.89 6.38
N LEU A 387 4.72 20.19 6.28
CA LEU A 387 4.17 20.76 5.05
C LEU A 387 5.21 20.73 3.91
N GLY A 388 6.48 21.00 4.20
CA GLY A 388 7.57 20.87 3.24
C GLY A 388 7.71 19.44 2.69
N ALA A 389 7.62 18.44 3.54
CA ALA A 389 7.64 17.04 3.15
C ALA A 389 6.42 16.67 2.26
N SER A 390 5.24 17.15 2.58
CA SER A 390 4.03 16.86 1.78
C SER A 390 4.10 17.47 0.38
N TRP A 391 4.56 18.71 0.24
CA TRP A 391 4.81 19.34 -1.08
C TRP A 391 5.89 18.61 -1.88
N THR A 392 6.94 18.13 -1.22
CA THR A 392 7.98 17.33 -1.87
C THR A 392 7.43 16.00 -2.40
N THR A 393 6.57 15.33 -1.61
CA THR A 393 5.89 14.10 -2.04
C THR A 393 5.00 14.36 -3.25
N LEU A 394 4.25 15.47 -3.28
CA LEU A 394 3.43 15.87 -4.42
C LEU A 394 4.29 16.13 -5.68
N ALA A 395 5.36 16.91 -5.53
CA ALA A 395 6.29 17.20 -6.63
C ALA A 395 6.90 15.91 -7.20
N THR A 396 7.29 14.98 -6.33
CA THR A 396 7.82 13.67 -6.70
C THR A 396 6.78 12.82 -7.46
N ALA A 397 5.53 12.78 -6.98
CA ALA A 397 4.46 12.06 -7.64
C ALA A 397 4.14 12.62 -9.03
N LEU A 398 4.10 13.95 -9.17
CA LEU A 398 3.94 14.62 -10.47
C LEU A 398 5.10 14.30 -11.42
N PHE A 399 6.33 14.40 -10.95
CA PHE A 399 7.52 14.11 -11.73
C PHE A 399 7.52 12.66 -12.25
N ILE A 400 7.26 11.69 -11.38
CA ILE A 400 7.17 10.26 -11.75
C ILE A 400 6.04 10.05 -12.77
N THR A 401 4.88 10.67 -12.55
CA THR A 401 3.74 10.58 -13.47
C THR A 401 4.09 11.09 -14.87
N LEU A 402 4.75 12.25 -14.96
CA LEU A 402 5.21 12.81 -16.23
C LEU A 402 6.21 11.89 -16.95
N LEU A 403 7.15 11.28 -16.20
CA LEU A 403 8.08 10.31 -16.79
C LEU A 403 7.37 9.03 -17.26
N TYR A 404 6.39 8.52 -16.54
CA TYR A 404 5.59 7.37 -16.99
C TYR A 404 4.80 7.71 -18.25
N LEU A 405 4.17 8.89 -18.34
CA LEU A 405 3.48 9.37 -19.53
C LEU A 405 4.45 9.48 -20.72
N TRP A 406 5.65 10.02 -20.49
CA TRP A 406 6.70 10.10 -21.52
C TRP A 406 7.08 8.73 -22.07
N HIS A 407 7.27 7.71 -21.21
CA HIS A 407 7.61 6.37 -21.63
C HIS A 407 6.46 5.59 -22.29
N LEU A 408 5.22 5.99 -21.98
CA LEU A 408 4.00 5.45 -22.59
C LEU A 408 3.51 6.26 -23.79
N ARG A 409 4.20 7.32 -24.23
CA ARG A 409 3.76 8.25 -25.28
C ARG A 409 3.28 7.56 -26.58
N THR A 410 3.88 6.45 -26.97
CA THR A 410 3.48 5.68 -28.16
C THR A 410 2.16 4.94 -27.97
N MET A 411 1.72 4.73 -26.73
CA MET A 411 0.47 4.06 -26.36
C MET A 411 -0.59 5.05 -25.84
N ILE A 412 -0.21 6.29 -25.51
CA ILE A 412 -1.09 7.28 -24.88
C ILE A 412 -2.32 7.56 -25.73
N GLY A 413 -2.18 7.73 -27.05
CA GLY A 413 -3.32 7.96 -27.92
C GLY A 413 -4.34 6.82 -27.93
N GLN A 414 -3.90 5.60 -27.60
CA GLN A 414 -4.77 4.43 -27.48
C GLN A 414 -5.39 4.33 -26.08
N LEU A 415 -4.70 4.80 -25.04
CA LEU A 415 -5.18 4.79 -23.64
C LEU A 415 -6.07 5.99 -23.34
N LEU A 416 -5.70 7.18 -23.80
CA LEU A 416 -6.33 8.47 -23.54
C LEU A 416 -6.63 9.17 -24.89
N SER A 417 -7.74 8.81 -25.53
CA SER A 417 -8.22 9.57 -26.70
C SER A 417 -8.79 10.92 -26.24
N TRP A 418 -8.82 11.92 -27.13
CA TRP A 418 -9.43 13.21 -26.86
C TRP A 418 -10.85 13.10 -26.28
N LYS A 419 -11.66 12.20 -26.83
CA LYS A 419 -13.02 11.94 -26.32
C LYS A 419 -13.01 11.49 -24.86
N ILE A 420 -12.08 10.63 -24.48
CA ILE A 420 -11.93 10.14 -23.11
C ILE A 420 -11.49 11.28 -22.19
N SER A 421 -10.55 12.13 -22.62
CA SER A 421 -10.10 13.28 -21.83
C SER A 421 -11.23 14.29 -21.56
N VAL A 422 -12.04 14.60 -22.58
CA VAL A 422 -13.23 15.44 -22.42
C VAL A 422 -14.24 14.83 -21.45
N GLN A 423 -14.44 13.52 -21.53
CA GLN A 423 -15.29 12.80 -20.59
C GLN A 423 -14.78 12.89 -19.13
N TYR A 424 -13.46 12.82 -18.90
CA TYR A 424 -12.91 12.98 -17.55
C TYR A 424 -13.14 14.39 -17.01
N ILE A 425 -12.96 15.41 -17.83
CA ILE A 425 -13.24 16.80 -17.46
C ILE A 425 -14.73 16.96 -17.13
N ALA A 426 -15.61 16.41 -17.95
CA ALA A 426 -17.05 16.44 -17.70
C ALA A 426 -17.43 15.76 -16.37
N LEU A 427 -16.89 14.57 -16.10
CA LEU A 427 -17.13 13.88 -14.83
C LEU A 427 -16.64 14.70 -13.64
N GLY A 428 -15.41 15.23 -13.70
CA GLY A 428 -14.88 16.10 -12.65
C GLY A 428 -15.74 17.33 -12.41
N SER A 429 -16.22 17.97 -13.49
CA SER A 429 -17.13 19.13 -13.41
C SER A 429 -18.48 18.76 -12.81
N MET A 430 -19.03 17.58 -13.14
CA MET A 430 -20.29 17.09 -12.55
C MET A 430 -20.12 16.76 -11.06
N CYS A 431 -19.00 16.13 -10.67
CA CYS A 431 -18.67 15.89 -9.27
C CYS A 431 -18.52 17.20 -8.50
N TRP A 432 -17.80 18.17 -9.06
CA TRP A 432 -17.65 19.50 -8.50
C TRP A 432 -19.00 20.21 -8.30
N ALA A 433 -19.81 20.30 -9.36
CA ALA A 433 -21.11 20.95 -9.30
C ALA A 433 -22.04 20.30 -8.28
N SER A 434 -22.06 18.96 -8.22
CA SER A 434 -22.90 18.23 -7.26
C SER A 434 -22.53 18.54 -5.82
N PHE A 435 -21.23 18.57 -5.47
CA PHE A 435 -20.80 18.90 -4.12
C PHE A 435 -21.04 20.39 -3.78
N ALA A 436 -20.74 21.30 -4.73
CA ALA A 436 -21.00 22.73 -4.55
C ALA A 436 -22.47 23.03 -4.28
N LEU A 437 -23.40 22.41 -5.04
CA LEU A 437 -24.82 22.53 -4.82
C LEU A 437 -25.26 21.99 -3.45
N ILE A 438 -24.77 20.80 -3.06
CA ILE A 438 -25.07 20.23 -1.74
C ILE A 438 -24.58 21.18 -0.65
N ASN A 439 -23.35 21.70 -0.77
CA ASN A 439 -22.76 22.56 0.25
C ASN A 439 -23.50 23.89 0.38
N GLN A 440 -23.95 24.47 -0.74
CA GLN A 440 -24.63 25.77 -0.77
C GLN A 440 -26.08 25.72 -0.33
N PHE A 441 -26.84 24.68 -0.75
CA PHE A 441 -28.29 24.67 -0.59
C PHE A 441 -28.79 23.79 0.56
N LEU A 442 -27.94 22.90 1.12
CA LEU A 442 -28.37 21.99 2.19
C LEU A 442 -27.72 22.37 3.53
N PRO A 443 -28.48 22.99 4.47
CA PRO A 443 -28.00 23.31 5.81
C PRO A 443 -28.07 22.09 6.73
N VAL A 444 -27.34 21.02 6.37
CA VAL A 444 -27.27 19.75 7.12
C VAL A 444 -25.85 19.52 7.61
N GLU A 445 -25.68 18.61 8.57
CA GLU A 445 -24.37 18.22 9.08
C GLU A 445 -23.43 17.73 7.96
N PHE A 446 -22.15 18.00 8.13
CA PHE A 446 -21.10 17.71 7.13
C PHE A 446 -21.11 16.24 6.69
N LEU A 447 -21.20 15.29 7.64
CA LEU A 447 -21.23 13.86 7.32
C LEU A 447 -22.40 13.49 6.37
N PHE A 448 -23.54 14.08 6.58
CA PHE A 448 -24.70 13.86 5.70
C PHE A 448 -24.47 14.44 4.30
N LYS A 449 -23.80 15.60 4.18
CA LYS A 449 -23.41 16.18 2.88
C LYS A 449 -22.49 15.23 2.12
N VAL A 450 -21.49 14.65 2.79
CA VAL A 450 -20.55 13.71 2.18
C VAL A 450 -21.25 12.43 1.72
N ILE A 451 -22.13 11.85 2.56
CA ILE A 451 -22.89 10.65 2.20
C ILE A 451 -23.78 10.92 0.98
N LEU A 452 -24.53 12.03 0.98
CA LEU A 452 -25.37 12.41 -0.13
C LEU A 452 -24.57 12.65 -1.42
N TYR A 453 -23.42 13.31 -1.32
CA TYR A 453 -22.51 13.49 -2.42
C TYR A 453 -22.03 12.16 -3.01
N LEU A 454 -21.61 11.23 -2.16
CA LEU A 454 -21.17 9.90 -2.60
C LEU A 454 -22.31 9.10 -3.27
N ILE A 455 -23.54 9.23 -2.79
CA ILE A 455 -24.71 8.61 -3.43
C ILE A 455 -24.96 9.21 -4.81
N ILE A 456 -24.97 10.54 -4.93
CA ILE A 456 -25.22 11.24 -6.20
C ILE A 456 -24.11 10.92 -7.22
N THR A 457 -22.83 10.98 -6.83
CA THR A 457 -21.72 10.67 -7.72
C THR A 457 -21.73 9.21 -8.15
N SER A 458 -22.08 8.28 -7.25
CA SER A 458 -22.28 6.87 -7.59
C SER A 458 -23.41 6.68 -8.61
N ALA A 459 -24.54 7.37 -8.43
CA ALA A 459 -25.65 7.36 -9.37
C ALA A 459 -25.24 7.91 -10.76
N ILE A 460 -24.45 9.00 -10.80
CA ILE A 460 -23.89 9.57 -12.04
C ILE A 460 -23.00 8.54 -12.73
N ILE A 461 -22.06 7.90 -12.02
CA ILE A 461 -21.15 6.90 -12.55
C ILE A 461 -21.90 5.71 -13.14
N VAL A 462 -22.94 5.23 -12.45
CA VAL A 462 -23.76 4.10 -12.88
C VAL A 462 -24.65 4.47 -14.09
N SER A 463 -25.36 5.61 -14.04
CA SER A 463 -26.27 6.05 -15.08
C SER A 463 -25.56 6.37 -16.41
N THR A 464 -24.36 6.93 -16.36
CA THR A 464 -23.53 7.23 -17.52
C THR A 464 -22.79 6.01 -18.05
N LYS A 465 -22.93 4.84 -17.40
CA LYS A 465 -22.14 3.62 -17.71
C LYS A 465 -20.64 3.92 -17.81
N TRP A 466 -20.18 4.85 -16.99
CA TRP A 466 -18.82 5.35 -17.01
C TRP A 466 -17.78 4.25 -16.76
N LEU A 467 -18.02 3.41 -15.76
CA LEU A 467 -17.24 2.22 -15.49
C LEU A 467 -17.95 1.02 -16.16
N GLN A 468 -17.53 0.68 -17.35
CA GLN A 468 -17.92 -0.60 -17.96
C GLN A 468 -17.04 -1.68 -17.33
N ILE A 469 -17.45 -2.23 -16.17
CA ILE A 469 -16.71 -3.30 -15.49
C ILE A 469 -16.85 -4.60 -16.29
N SER A 470 -16.21 -4.66 -17.46
CA SER A 470 -16.06 -5.89 -18.25
C SER A 470 -14.90 -6.77 -17.76
N ILE A 471 -14.45 -6.57 -16.52
CA ILE A 471 -13.38 -7.38 -15.88
C ILE A 471 -13.84 -8.83 -15.65
N LEU A 472 -15.15 -9.06 -15.59
CA LEU A 472 -15.71 -10.40 -15.58
C LEU A 472 -15.80 -10.90 -17.03
N PRO A 473 -15.20 -12.05 -17.36
CA PRO A 473 -15.43 -12.66 -18.65
C PRO A 473 -16.94 -12.93 -18.74
N THR A 474 -17.63 -12.14 -19.55
CA THR A 474 -18.97 -12.51 -19.98
C THR A 474 -18.88 -13.92 -20.51
N THR A 475 -19.56 -14.84 -19.89
CA THR A 475 -19.86 -16.16 -20.42
C THR A 475 -20.67 -15.94 -21.71
N ARG A 476 -19.97 -15.69 -22.81
CA ARG A 476 -20.53 -16.00 -24.13
C ARG A 476 -19.90 -17.31 -24.56
N ASN A 477 -20.78 -18.25 -24.73
CA ASN A 477 -20.66 -19.67 -25.10
C ASN A 477 -19.52 -19.97 -26.05
#